data_ee2c97e86dfba486c1386668d403acaf
#
_entry.id   ee2c97e86dfba486c1386668d403acaf
#
_cell.length_a   1.000
_cell.length_b   1.000
_cell.length_c   1.000
_cell.angle_alpha   90.00
_cell.angle_beta   90.00
_cell.angle_gamma   90.00
#
_symmetry.space_group_name_H-M   'P 1'
#
loop_
_entity.id
_entity.type
_entity.pdbx_description
1 polymer ?
#
loop_
_entity_poly.entity_id
_entity_poly.type
_entity_poly.pdbx_seq_one_letter_code
_entity_poly.pdbx_strand_id
1 'polypeptide(L)'
;ETFAENADHVAFLVDGYVAGPTAITTARRYFPKQYLHYHRAGHGAVTSPQTQRGYTAFVLAKMSRLQGASGIHVGTMSYGKMEGEKDDTNIAYMIERDSADGPFFHQEWQGMRPTTPIISGGMNALRLPGFFANLGHSNLILTAGGGSYGHIDGAAAGATSLRQAEQCWREGANPLEFARDHREFARAFESFPADADRLYPEWRNVLDAAA
;
A
#
# COMPACT_ATOMS: atom_id res chain seq x y z
N GLU A 1 2.66 -23.13 18.76
CA GLU A 1 2.20 -24.45 18.28
C GLU A 1 1.42 -24.32 16.98
N THR A 2 0.31 -23.59 16.93
CA THR A 2 -0.52 -23.42 15.71
C THR A 2 0.28 -22.93 14.49
N PHE A 3 1.24 -22.02 14.67
CA PHE A 3 2.08 -21.53 13.57
C PHE A 3 3.10 -22.58 13.10
N ALA A 4 3.58 -23.45 13.98
CA ALA A 4 4.56 -24.47 13.62
C ALA A 4 3.95 -25.52 12.68
N GLU A 5 2.69 -25.88 12.90
CA GLU A 5 1.96 -26.86 12.10
C GLU A 5 1.54 -26.34 10.72
N ASN A 6 1.39 -25.02 10.59
CA ASN A 6 0.92 -24.36 9.37
C ASN A 6 1.94 -23.37 8.80
N ALA A 7 3.22 -23.52 9.12
CA ALA A 7 4.28 -22.56 8.83
C ALA A 7 4.37 -22.16 7.34
N ASP A 8 4.08 -23.07 6.42
CA ASP A 8 4.18 -22.83 4.99
C ASP A 8 2.96 -22.09 4.40
N HIS A 9 1.87 -21.94 5.19
CA HIS A 9 0.60 -21.36 4.75
C HIS A 9 0.19 -20.11 5.52
N VAL A 10 0.96 -19.68 6.52
CA VAL A 10 0.61 -18.55 7.36
C VAL A 10 1.65 -17.44 7.30
N ALA A 11 1.15 -16.22 7.23
CA ALA A 11 1.88 -15.01 7.55
C ALA A 11 1.31 -14.45 8.86
N PHE A 12 2.07 -13.65 9.59
CA PHE A 12 1.53 -12.98 10.76
C PHE A 12 1.83 -11.49 10.75
N LEU A 13 0.87 -10.75 11.27
CA LEU A 13 0.95 -9.32 11.43
C LEU A 13 1.29 -8.99 12.88
N VAL A 14 2.25 -8.11 13.07
CA VAL A 14 2.62 -7.59 14.37
C VAL A 14 2.54 -6.06 14.34
N ASP A 15 1.90 -5.46 15.33
CA ASP A 15 1.96 -4.02 15.58
C ASP A 15 3.37 -3.65 16.06
N GLY A 16 4.28 -3.57 15.10
CA GLY A 16 5.71 -3.49 15.37
C GLY A 16 6.12 -2.21 16.09
N TYR A 17 5.42 -1.10 15.85
CA TYR A 17 5.69 0.14 16.58
C TYR A 17 5.35 0.01 18.07
N VAL A 18 4.16 -0.54 18.39
CA VAL A 18 3.68 -0.68 19.78
C VAL A 18 4.42 -1.82 20.50
N ALA A 19 4.63 -2.94 19.82
CA ALA A 19 5.36 -4.09 20.39
C ALA A 19 6.86 -3.83 20.58
N GLY A 20 7.41 -2.91 19.80
CA GLY A 20 8.80 -2.50 19.85
C GLY A 20 9.77 -3.37 19.05
N PRO A 21 11.00 -2.89 18.84
CA PRO A 21 12.03 -3.53 18.01
C PRO A 21 12.36 -4.97 18.44
N THR A 22 12.43 -5.20 19.75
CA THR A 22 12.73 -6.52 20.32
C THR A 22 11.70 -7.57 19.98
N ALA A 23 10.41 -7.22 19.93
CA ALA A 23 9.36 -8.15 19.53
C ALA A 23 9.54 -8.61 18.08
N ILE A 24 9.85 -7.68 17.18
CA ILE A 24 10.08 -7.97 15.76
C ILE A 24 11.31 -8.87 15.55
N THR A 25 12.42 -8.52 16.16
CA THR A 25 13.65 -9.33 16.04
C THR A 25 13.50 -10.70 16.69
N THR A 26 12.77 -10.80 17.79
CA THR A 26 12.45 -12.09 18.44
C THR A 26 11.54 -12.93 17.52
N ALA A 27 10.46 -12.34 16.99
CA ALA A 27 9.57 -13.03 16.07
C ALA A 27 10.36 -13.55 14.84
N ARG A 28 11.25 -12.73 14.27
CA ARG A 28 12.08 -13.15 13.14
C ARG A 28 13.03 -14.31 13.47
N ARG A 29 13.56 -14.35 14.68
CA ARG A 29 14.43 -15.47 15.14
C ARG A 29 13.67 -16.77 15.28
N TYR A 30 12.45 -16.72 15.85
CA TYR A 30 11.61 -17.91 16.02
C TYR A 30 10.94 -18.38 14.72
N PHE A 31 10.63 -17.45 13.82
CA PHE A 31 9.92 -17.68 12.56
C PHE A 31 10.70 -17.14 11.36
N PRO A 32 11.87 -17.73 11.03
CA PRO A 32 12.78 -17.19 10.02
C PRO A 32 12.25 -17.25 8.59
N LYS A 33 11.27 -18.14 8.31
CA LYS A 33 10.70 -18.35 6.98
C LYS A 33 9.38 -17.64 6.75
N GLN A 34 8.63 -17.34 7.82
CA GLN A 34 7.30 -16.76 7.70
C GLN A 34 7.35 -15.31 7.23
N TYR A 35 6.32 -14.89 6.48
CA TYR A 35 6.12 -13.48 6.15
C TYR A 35 5.73 -12.71 7.41
N LEU A 36 6.54 -11.74 7.80
CA LEU A 36 6.30 -10.86 8.94
C LEU A 36 5.82 -9.50 8.44
N HIS A 37 4.52 -9.26 8.54
CA HIS A 37 3.89 -7.98 8.24
C HIS A 37 4.08 -7.03 9.44
N TYR A 38 4.90 -6.01 9.27
CA TYR A 38 5.07 -4.95 10.25
C TYR A 38 3.93 -3.94 10.10
N HIS A 39 2.93 -4.02 10.96
CA HIS A 39 1.91 -3.00 11.06
C HIS A 39 2.43 -1.85 11.94
N ARG A 40 2.24 -0.60 11.51
CA ARG A 40 2.81 0.56 12.21
C ARG A 40 1.77 1.41 12.95
N ALA A 41 0.68 0.81 13.42
CA ALA A 41 -0.34 1.52 14.19
C ALA A 41 0.29 2.30 15.36
N GLY A 42 -0.20 3.51 15.59
CA GLY A 42 0.32 4.38 16.66
C GLY A 42 1.58 5.17 16.30
N HIS A 43 2.25 4.91 15.17
CA HIS A 43 3.50 5.58 14.81
C HIS A 43 3.36 7.10 14.69
N GLY A 44 2.17 7.62 14.37
CA GLY A 44 1.90 9.06 14.28
C GLY A 44 2.28 9.85 15.54
N ALA A 45 2.30 9.20 16.70
CA ALA A 45 2.79 9.82 17.94
C ALA A 45 4.23 10.34 17.84
N VAL A 46 5.05 9.78 16.95
CA VAL A 46 6.46 10.16 16.76
C VAL A 46 6.82 10.56 15.33
N THR A 47 5.99 10.22 14.33
CA THR A 47 6.29 10.52 12.93
C THR A 47 5.43 11.63 12.34
N SER A 48 4.37 12.07 13.03
CA SER A 48 3.53 13.17 12.56
C SER A 48 4.33 14.48 12.49
N PRO A 49 4.15 15.28 11.43
CA PRO A 49 4.74 16.62 11.34
C PRO A 49 4.33 17.54 12.49
N GLN A 50 3.22 17.24 13.17
CA GLN A 50 2.72 17.99 14.32
C GLN A 50 3.46 17.66 15.61
N THR A 51 4.22 16.57 15.65
CA THR A 51 4.99 16.22 16.84
C THR A 51 6.29 17.04 16.91
N GLN A 52 6.61 17.56 18.08
CA GLN A 52 7.84 18.36 18.29
C GLN A 52 9.07 17.47 18.53
N ARG A 53 8.85 16.20 18.83
CA ARG A 53 9.93 15.22 19.11
C ARG A 53 9.60 13.92 18.44
N GLY A 54 10.53 13.42 17.66
CA GLY A 54 10.30 12.17 16.96
C GLY A 54 11.31 11.93 15.85
N TYR A 55 10.94 11.08 14.93
CA TYR A 55 11.68 10.76 13.73
C TYR A 55 10.70 10.53 12.57
N THR A 56 11.18 10.59 11.35
CA THR A 56 10.33 10.47 10.17
C THR A 56 9.83 9.04 9.93
N ALA A 57 8.73 8.88 9.21
CA ALA A 57 8.26 7.57 8.74
C ALA A 57 9.30 6.85 7.88
N PHE A 58 10.16 7.60 7.20
CA PHE A 58 11.30 7.07 6.46
C PHE A 58 12.30 6.32 7.38
N VAL A 59 12.66 6.91 8.52
CA VAL A 59 13.54 6.27 9.51
C VAL A 59 12.88 5.01 10.08
N LEU A 60 11.58 5.07 10.41
CA LEU A 60 10.84 3.90 10.89
C LEU A 60 10.86 2.75 9.88
N ALA A 61 10.66 3.06 8.60
CA ALA A 61 10.70 2.06 7.54
C ALA A 61 12.08 1.40 7.40
N LYS A 62 13.17 2.18 7.46
CA LYS A 62 14.54 1.64 7.49
C LYS A 62 14.75 0.73 8.69
N MET A 63 14.34 1.16 9.88
CA MET A 63 14.49 0.36 11.10
C MET A 63 13.71 -0.96 11.01
N SER A 64 12.51 -0.97 10.41
CA SER A 64 11.72 -2.19 10.25
C SER A 64 12.43 -3.22 9.36
N ARG A 65 13.07 -2.78 8.26
CA ARG A 65 13.89 -3.65 7.40
C ARG A 65 15.08 -4.24 8.17
N LEU A 66 15.81 -3.42 8.93
CA LEU A 66 16.92 -3.88 9.79
C LEU A 66 16.47 -4.90 10.84
N GLN A 67 15.26 -4.80 11.35
CA GLN A 67 14.69 -5.73 12.31
C GLN A 67 14.21 -7.05 11.68
N GLY A 68 14.18 -7.14 10.35
CA GLY A 68 13.78 -8.32 9.61
C GLY A 68 12.29 -8.40 9.26
N ALA A 69 11.58 -7.27 9.21
CA ALA A 69 10.23 -7.22 8.66
C ALA A 69 10.22 -7.68 7.19
N SER A 70 9.23 -8.48 6.81
CA SER A 70 9.02 -8.88 5.40
C SER A 70 8.26 -7.83 4.61
N GLY A 71 7.41 -7.05 5.29
CA GLY A 71 6.71 -5.92 4.70
C GLY A 71 6.33 -4.90 5.76
N ILE A 72 6.21 -3.64 5.34
CA ILE A 72 5.78 -2.52 6.19
C ILE A 72 4.89 -1.56 5.39
N HIS A 73 3.95 -0.93 6.07
CA HIS A 73 3.14 0.15 5.51
C HIS A 73 4.00 1.38 5.19
N VAL A 74 3.95 1.85 3.93
CA VAL A 74 4.75 2.99 3.44
C VAL A 74 3.93 4.25 3.20
N GLY A 75 2.64 4.25 3.56
CA GLY A 75 1.73 5.36 3.28
C GLY A 75 1.01 5.20 1.94
N THR A 76 0.24 6.22 1.57
CA THR A 76 -0.59 6.20 0.35
C THR A 76 -0.18 7.27 -0.67
N MET A 77 0.90 7.99 -0.44
CA MET A 77 1.46 8.99 -1.37
C MET A 77 0.41 9.98 -1.87
N SER A 78 -0.40 10.53 -0.95
CA SER A 78 -1.55 11.43 -1.21
C SER A 78 -2.75 10.81 -1.95
N TYR A 79 -2.69 9.54 -2.34
CA TYR A 79 -3.84 8.89 -3.01
C TYR A 79 -4.89 8.35 -2.03
N GLY A 80 -4.52 7.99 -0.81
CA GLY A 80 -5.42 7.50 0.22
C GLY A 80 -5.72 8.53 1.31
N LYS A 81 -6.13 8.02 2.48
CA LYS A 81 -6.45 8.84 3.66
C LYS A 81 -5.28 9.02 4.62
N MET A 82 -4.22 8.25 4.42
CA MET A 82 -3.02 8.35 5.25
C MET A 82 -2.19 9.57 4.83
N GLU A 83 -1.55 10.19 5.80
CA GLU A 83 -0.60 11.26 5.56
C GLU A 83 0.54 10.78 4.65
N GLY A 84 1.07 11.65 3.83
CA GLY A 84 2.19 11.41 2.93
C GLY A 84 2.09 12.26 1.68
N GLU A 85 3.22 12.74 1.25
CA GLU A 85 3.37 13.51 0.01
C GLU A 85 3.55 12.55 -1.19
N LYS A 86 3.37 13.05 -2.40
CA LYS A 86 3.65 12.25 -3.61
C LYS A 86 5.08 11.72 -3.65
N ASP A 87 6.02 12.45 -3.08
CA ASP A 87 7.45 12.12 -3.03
C ASP A 87 7.79 11.02 -2.00
N ASP A 88 6.82 10.57 -1.21
CA ASP A 88 7.02 9.46 -0.25
C ASP A 88 7.29 8.10 -0.92
N THR A 89 7.34 8.06 -2.27
CA THR A 89 7.91 6.93 -3.02
C THR A 89 9.29 6.53 -2.52
N ASN A 90 10.06 7.47 -2.02
CA ASN A 90 11.38 7.22 -1.44
C ASN A 90 11.34 6.23 -0.28
N ILE A 91 10.26 6.17 0.50
CA ILE A 91 10.08 5.20 1.60
C ILE A 91 9.99 3.79 1.01
N ALA A 92 9.19 3.60 -0.04
CA ALA A 92 9.04 2.31 -0.71
C ALA A 92 10.37 1.87 -1.32
N TYR A 93 11.01 2.72 -2.10
CA TYR A 93 12.30 2.42 -2.75
C TYR A 93 13.41 2.10 -1.75
N MET A 94 13.45 2.82 -0.63
CA MET A 94 14.45 2.58 0.41
C MET A 94 14.34 1.17 1.01
N ILE A 95 13.15 0.61 1.12
CA ILE A 95 12.95 -0.70 1.75
C ILE A 95 12.94 -1.87 0.76
N GLU A 96 12.67 -1.63 -0.53
CA GLU A 96 12.51 -2.71 -1.53
C GLU A 96 13.76 -2.93 -2.40
N ARG A 97 14.63 -1.92 -2.53
CA ARG A 97 15.81 -1.98 -3.40
C ARG A 97 17.06 -2.43 -2.63
N ASP A 98 18.08 -2.89 -3.38
CA ASP A 98 19.39 -3.25 -2.81
C ASP A 98 20.18 -2.02 -2.37
N SER A 99 19.93 -0.89 -3.02
CA SER A 99 20.40 0.44 -2.64
C SER A 99 19.40 1.51 -3.02
N ALA A 100 19.38 2.63 -2.31
CA ALA A 100 18.56 3.79 -2.63
C ALA A 100 19.14 5.06 -2.03
N ASP A 101 18.87 6.19 -2.68
CA ASP A 101 19.18 7.50 -2.13
C ASP A 101 18.17 7.87 -1.04
N GLY A 102 18.69 8.32 0.09
CA GLY A 102 17.92 8.89 1.18
C GLY A 102 18.04 10.41 1.20
N PRO A 103 17.34 11.09 2.12
CA PRO A 103 17.37 12.55 2.22
C PRO A 103 18.74 13.10 2.64
N PHE A 104 19.63 12.27 3.21
CA PHE A 104 20.94 12.72 3.71
C PHE A 104 22.12 11.95 3.14
N PHE A 105 21.94 10.70 2.74
CA PHE A 105 23.01 9.84 2.21
C PHE A 105 22.46 8.68 1.41
N HIS A 106 23.30 8.15 0.54
CA HIS A 106 23.04 6.91 -0.17
C HIS A 106 23.09 5.71 0.79
N GLN A 107 22.14 4.79 0.67
CA GLN A 107 22.06 3.58 1.49
C GLN A 107 22.35 2.35 0.63
N GLU A 108 23.39 1.64 0.97
CA GLU A 108 23.68 0.29 0.50
C GLU A 108 23.18 -0.72 1.54
N TRP A 109 22.42 -1.73 1.12
CA TRP A 109 21.86 -2.73 2.03
C TRP A 109 22.71 -3.99 2.19
N GLN A 110 23.83 -4.10 1.45
CA GLN A 110 24.82 -5.15 1.60
C GLN A 110 24.23 -6.58 1.54
N GLY A 111 23.32 -6.83 0.60
CA GLY A 111 22.66 -8.13 0.43
C GLY A 111 21.55 -8.43 1.43
N MET A 112 21.16 -7.47 2.28
CA MET A 112 19.99 -7.63 3.14
C MET A 112 18.71 -7.76 2.29
N ARG A 113 17.87 -8.73 2.64
CA ARG A 113 16.61 -8.98 1.91
C ARG A 113 15.75 -7.73 1.81
N PRO A 114 15.09 -7.51 0.65
CA PRO A 114 14.12 -6.45 0.50
C PRO A 114 12.91 -6.64 1.44
N THR A 115 12.28 -5.52 1.78
CA THR A 115 11.03 -5.48 2.52
C THR A 115 9.93 -5.00 1.58
N THR A 116 8.82 -5.73 1.50
CA THR A 116 7.71 -5.40 0.60
C THR A 116 6.98 -4.13 1.05
N PRO A 117 6.76 -3.15 0.18
CA PRO A 117 5.87 -2.05 0.45
C PRO A 117 4.43 -2.54 0.67
N ILE A 118 3.77 -2.06 1.73
CA ILE A 118 2.36 -2.35 2.01
C ILE A 118 1.59 -1.05 1.97
N ILE A 119 0.52 -1.04 1.19
CA ILE A 119 -0.33 0.14 0.99
C ILE A 119 -1.68 -0.10 1.65
N SER A 120 -2.10 0.84 2.49
CA SER A 120 -3.40 0.80 3.15
C SER A 120 -3.91 2.22 3.46
N GLY A 121 -5.19 2.32 3.77
CA GLY A 121 -5.79 3.58 4.21
C GLY A 121 -6.58 4.30 3.11
N GLY A 122 -7.82 3.86 2.87
CA GLY A 122 -8.77 4.50 1.96
C GLY A 122 -8.50 4.29 0.48
N MET A 123 -7.70 3.31 0.13
CA MET A 123 -7.47 2.93 -1.28
C MET A 123 -8.70 2.23 -1.86
N ASN A 124 -9.03 2.55 -3.11
CA ASN A 124 -10.06 1.92 -3.92
C ASN A 124 -9.62 1.87 -5.40
N ALA A 125 -10.41 1.24 -6.24
CA ALA A 125 -10.08 1.04 -7.66
C ALA A 125 -9.75 2.34 -8.42
N LEU A 126 -10.45 3.43 -8.12
CA LEU A 126 -10.27 4.70 -8.84
C LEU A 126 -8.94 5.39 -8.52
N ARG A 127 -8.37 5.12 -7.35
CA ARG A 127 -7.10 5.71 -6.90
C ARG A 127 -5.87 4.96 -7.41
N LEU A 128 -6.04 3.67 -7.75
CA LEU A 128 -4.92 2.78 -8.05
C LEU A 128 -4.16 3.13 -9.34
N PRO A 129 -4.81 3.46 -10.48
CA PRO A 129 -4.05 3.78 -11.69
C PRO A 129 -3.06 4.93 -11.48
N GLY A 130 -3.51 6.02 -10.86
CA GLY A 130 -2.64 7.15 -10.52
C GLY A 130 -1.58 6.82 -9.48
N PHE A 131 -1.94 6.00 -8.48
CA PHE A 131 -1.01 5.54 -7.46
C PHE A 131 0.13 4.70 -8.07
N PHE A 132 -0.18 3.72 -8.92
CA PHE A 132 0.83 2.90 -9.60
C PHE A 132 1.69 3.71 -10.57
N ALA A 133 1.09 4.69 -11.26
CA ALA A 133 1.84 5.60 -12.13
C ALA A 133 2.85 6.44 -11.32
N ASN A 134 2.47 6.89 -10.12
CA ASN A 134 3.36 7.63 -9.22
C ASN A 134 4.47 6.74 -8.64
N LEU A 135 4.15 5.51 -8.23
CA LEU A 135 5.12 4.57 -7.67
C LEU A 135 6.01 3.92 -8.76
N GLY A 136 5.50 3.79 -9.98
CA GLY A 136 6.21 3.20 -11.11
C GLY A 136 6.13 1.66 -11.21
N HIS A 137 5.46 0.99 -10.26
CA HIS A 137 5.25 -0.46 -10.27
C HIS A 137 4.06 -0.88 -9.41
N SER A 138 3.63 -2.14 -9.54
CA SER A 138 2.57 -2.77 -8.71
C SER A 138 3.10 -3.93 -7.84
N ASN A 139 4.41 -4.05 -7.65
CA ASN A 139 5.01 -5.07 -6.79
C ASN A 139 4.90 -4.67 -5.29
N LEU A 140 3.71 -4.87 -4.74
CA LEU A 140 3.37 -4.46 -3.37
C LEU A 140 2.23 -5.32 -2.81
N ILE A 141 1.95 -5.16 -1.53
CA ILE A 141 0.72 -5.67 -0.91
C ILE A 141 -0.26 -4.51 -0.74
N LEU A 142 -1.43 -4.63 -1.36
CA LEU A 142 -2.53 -3.68 -1.18
C LEU A 142 -3.54 -4.25 -0.18
N THR A 143 -3.83 -3.50 0.87
CA THR A 143 -4.90 -3.79 1.81
C THR A 143 -6.02 -2.75 1.64
N ALA A 144 -7.05 -3.11 0.91
CA ALA A 144 -8.14 -2.22 0.53
C ALA A 144 -9.50 -2.70 1.07
N GLY A 145 -9.67 -2.71 2.40
CA GLY A 145 -10.91 -3.15 3.03
C GLY A 145 -12.13 -2.38 2.51
N GLY A 146 -12.23 -1.09 2.80
CA GLY A 146 -13.32 -0.24 2.31
C GLY A 146 -13.39 -0.15 0.79
N GLY A 147 -12.26 -0.25 0.09
CA GLY A 147 -12.21 -0.25 -1.37
C GLY A 147 -12.78 -1.51 -2.03
N SER A 148 -12.80 -2.63 -1.30
CA SER A 148 -13.45 -3.87 -1.76
C SER A 148 -14.87 -3.98 -1.22
N TYR A 149 -15.06 -3.89 0.09
CA TYR A 149 -16.37 -4.08 0.74
C TYR A 149 -17.37 -2.94 0.47
N GLY A 150 -16.89 -1.76 0.15
CA GLY A 150 -17.74 -0.59 -0.18
C GLY A 150 -18.22 -0.53 -1.63
N HIS A 151 -17.92 -1.54 -2.44
CA HIS A 151 -18.39 -1.60 -3.81
C HIS A 151 -19.88 -1.90 -3.86
N ILE A 152 -20.64 -1.18 -4.71
CA ILE A 152 -22.09 -1.26 -4.79
C ILE A 152 -22.59 -2.66 -5.14
N ASP A 153 -21.83 -3.43 -5.94
CA ASP A 153 -22.14 -4.80 -6.33
C ASP A 153 -21.50 -5.85 -5.39
N GLY A 154 -21.04 -5.42 -4.20
CA GLY A 154 -20.48 -6.28 -3.16
C GLY A 154 -18.97 -6.54 -3.24
N ALA A 155 -18.44 -7.24 -2.25
CA ALA A 155 -17.02 -7.39 -2.02
C ALA A 155 -16.26 -8.11 -3.16
N ALA A 156 -16.90 -9.10 -3.81
CA ALA A 156 -16.29 -9.81 -4.94
C ALA A 156 -16.08 -8.87 -6.14
N ALA A 157 -17.09 -8.07 -6.49
CA ALA A 157 -16.99 -7.06 -7.53
C ALA A 157 -15.96 -5.99 -7.15
N GLY A 158 -15.90 -5.59 -5.87
CA GLY A 158 -14.88 -4.68 -5.37
C GLY A 158 -13.47 -5.23 -5.53
N ALA A 159 -13.24 -6.50 -5.21
CA ALA A 159 -11.94 -7.14 -5.43
C ALA A 159 -11.58 -7.22 -6.93
N THR A 160 -12.55 -7.54 -7.78
CA THR A 160 -12.38 -7.53 -9.25
C THR A 160 -12.01 -6.13 -9.75
N SER A 161 -12.71 -5.09 -9.30
CA SER A 161 -12.43 -3.70 -9.70
C SER A 161 -11.02 -3.25 -9.35
N LEU A 162 -10.48 -3.69 -8.20
CA LEU A 162 -9.09 -3.41 -7.81
C LEU A 162 -8.09 -4.08 -8.77
N ARG A 163 -8.36 -5.32 -9.23
CA ARG A 163 -7.53 -6.00 -10.22
C ARG A 163 -7.64 -5.37 -11.60
N GLN A 164 -8.83 -4.94 -12.01
CA GLN A 164 -9.06 -4.20 -13.24
C GLN A 164 -8.34 -2.85 -13.23
N ALA A 165 -8.29 -2.18 -12.08
CA ALA A 165 -7.51 -0.94 -11.92
C ALA A 165 -6.01 -1.13 -12.13
N GLU A 166 -5.43 -2.24 -11.64
CA GLU A 166 -4.05 -2.60 -11.92
C GLU A 166 -3.84 -2.92 -13.40
N GLN A 167 -4.76 -3.66 -14.01
CA GLN A 167 -4.74 -3.96 -15.44
C GLN A 167 -4.78 -2.69 -16.29
N CYS A 168 -5.70 -1.77 -16.00
CA CYS A 168 -5.79 -0.46 -16.65
C CYS A 168 -4.45 0.28 -16.66
N TRP A 169 -3.79 0.33 -15.49
CA TRP A 169 -2.47 0.95 -15.39
C TRP A 169 -1.40 0.19 -16.19
N ARG A 170 -1.35 -1.14 -16.11
CA ARG A 170 -0.37 -1.97 -16.85
C ARG A 170 -0.48 -1.82 -18.36
N GLU A 171 -1.69 -1.64 -18.87
CA GLU A 171 -1.98 -1.44 -20.29
C GLU A 171 -1.76 0.01 -20.73
N GLY A 172 -1.52 0.93 -19.79
CA GLY A 172 -1.43 2.37 -20.06
C GLY A 172 -2.73 2.96 -20.58
N ALA A 173 -3.86 2.32 -20.29
CA ALA A 173 -5.17 2.71 -20.79
C ALA A 173 -5.71 3.93 -20.05
N ASN A 174 -6.53 4.75 -20.76
CA ASN A 174 -7.32 5.79 -20.10
C ASN A 174 -8.39 5.14 -19.21
N PRO A 175 -8.45 5.48 -17.89
CA PRO A 175 -9.38 4.83 -16.99
C PRO A 175 -10.87 4.94 -17.37
N LEU A 176 -11.30 6.05 -17.98
CA LEU A 176 -12.69 6.22 -18.39
C LEU A 176 -13.02 5.37 -19.64
N GLU A 177 -12.09 5.25 -20.57
CA GLU A 177 -12.26 4.38 -21.74
C GLU A 177 -12.22 2.91 -21.32
N PHE A 178 -11.27 2.54 -20.47
CA PHE A 178 -11.13 1.19 -19.92
C PHE A 178 -12.40 0.73 -19.16
N ALA A 179 -13.05 1.64 -18.44
CA ALA A 179 -14.27 1.36 -17.69
C ALA A 179 -15.42 0.89 -18.60
N ARG A 180 -15.50 1.30 -19.88
CA ARG A 180 -16.57 0.91 -20.79
C ARG A 180 -16.66 -0.60 -21.00
N ASP A 181 -15.53 -1.28 -20.98
CA ASP A 181 -15.42 -2.71 -21.21
C ASP A 181 -15.18 -3.53 -19.92
N HIS A 182 -15.11 -2.84 -18.77
CA HIS A 182 -14.79 -3.45 -17.46
C HIS A 182 -15.84 -3.06 -16.41
N ARG A 183 -16.91 -3.84 -16.36
CA ARG A 183 -18.12 -3.54 -15.57
C ARG A 183 -17.83 -3.20 -14.11
N GLU A 184 -17.03 -4.00 -13.41
CA GLU A 184 -16.77 -3.79 -11.98
C GLU A 184 -15.95 -2.51 -11.75
N PHE A 185 -15.04 -2.19 -12.65
CA PHE A 185 -14.30 -0.93 -12.61
C PHE A 185 -15.20 0.27 -12.91
N ALA A 186 -16.12 0.15 -13.88
CA ALA A 186 -17.15 1.17 -14.16
C ALA A 186 -18.05 1.41 -12.94
N ARG A 187 -18.52 0.35 -12.29
CA ARG A 187 -19.35 0.42 -11.08
C ARG A 187 -18.61 0.99 -9.86
N ALA A 188 -17.28 0.99 -9.87
CA ALA A 188 -16.50 1.66 -8.84
C ALA A 188 -16.67 3.18 -8.84
N PHE A 189 -16.98 3.80 -9.98
CA PHE A 189 -17.29 5.23 -10.07
C PHE A 189 -18.55 5.60 -9.29
N GLU A 190 -19.56 4.75 -9.34
CA GLU A 190 -20.79 4.93 -8.55
C GLU A 190 -20.57 4.58 -7.06
N SER A 191 -19.67 3.63 -6.79
CA SER A 191 -19.37 3.19 -5.43
C SER A 191 -18.57 4.24 -4.64
N PHE A 192 -17.73 5.02 -5.35
CA PHE A 192 -16.84 6.01 -4.76
C PHE A 192 -16.97 7.39 -5.43
N PRO A 193 -18.17 8.00 -5.42
CA PRO A 193 -18.46 9.19 -6.23
C PRO A 193 -17.57 10.40 -5.89
N ALA A 194 -17.19 10.57 -4.63
CA ALA A 194 -16.28 11.66 -4.23
C ALA A 194 -14.90 11.53 -4.85
N ASP A 195 -14.38 10.30 -5.01
CA ASP A 195 -13.13 10.06 -5.71
C ASP A 195 -13.30 10.17 -7.22
N ALA A 196 -14.42 9.69 -7.76
CA ALA A 196 -14.75 9.82 -9.17
C ALA A 196 -14.79 11.30 -9.59
N ASP A 197 -15.52 12.14 -8.86
CA ASP A 197 -15.64 13.57 -9.13
C ASP A 197 -14.29 14.31 -9.01
N ARG A 198 -13.44 13.89 -8.07
CA ARG A 198 -12.13 14.51 -7.85
C ARG A 198 -11.08 14.08 -8.87
N LEU A 199 -11.04 12.81 -9.23
CA LEU A 199 -9.98 12.24 -10.08
C LEU A 199 -10.34 12.23 -11.57
N TYR A 200 -11.64 12.14 -11.87
CA TYR A 200 -12.18 11.95 -13.22
C TYR A 200 -13.44 12.81 -13.41
N PRO A 201 -13.37 14.14 -13.36
CA PRO A 201 -14.55 15.02 -13.29
C PRO A 201 -15.57 14.82 -14.41
N GLU A 202 -15.15 14.33 -15.58
CA GLU A 202 -16.02 14.04 -16.73
C GLU A 202 -16.67 12.65 -16.73
N TRP A 203 -16.48 11.84 -15.69
CA TRP A 203 -16.84 10.42 -15.67
C TRP A 203 -18.32 10.16 -16.00
N ARG A 204 -19.25 10.99 -15.49
CA ARG A 204 -20.69 10.82 -15.78
C ARG A 204 -20.99 11.00 -17.26
N ASN A 205 -20.40 12.03 -17.90
CA ASN A 205 -20.62 12.29 -19.32
C ASN A 205 -20.08 11.16 -20.21
N VAL A 206 -18.98 10.52 -19.78
CA VAL A 206 -18.32 9.47 -20.56
C VAL A 206 -18.98 8.12 -20.37
N LEU A 207 -19.40 7.78 -19.15
CA LEU A 207 -19.97 6.46 -18.83
C LEU A 207 -21.48 6.41 -19.09
N ASP A 208 -22.25 7.49 -18.86
CA ASP A 208 -23.68 7.55 -19.14
C ASP A 208 -23.96 7.57 -20.66
N ALA A 209 -23.06 8.11 -21.47
CA ALA A 209 -23.18 8.10 -22.92
C ALA A 209 -22.95 6.71 -23.56
N ALA A 210 -22.46 5.75 -22.78
CA ALA A 210 -22.15 4.39 -23.23
C ALA A 210 -23.16 3.33 -22.71
N ALA A 211 -24.13 3.74 -21.87
CA ALA A 211 -25.21 2.90 -21.32
C ALA A 211 -26.43 2.92 -22.24
#